data_546bce9098c3700cad1976937dc53c14
#
_entry.id   546bce9098c3700cad1976937dc53c14
#
_cell.length_a   1.000
_cell.length_b   1.000
_cell.length_c   1.000
_cell.angle_alpha   90.00
_cell.angle_beta   90.00
_cell.angle_gamma   90.00
#
_symmetry.space_group_name_H-M   'P 1'
#
loop_
_entity.id
_entity.type
_entity.pdbx_description
1 polymer ?
#
loop_
_entity_poly.entity_id
_entity_poly.type
_entity_poly.pdbx_seq_one_letter_code
_entity_poly.pdbx_strand_id
1 'polypeptide(L)'
;MQQYPQAVGKKIVLWAPTFRGNAATPEIVDMAFLERLREALGEEWLVIPKLHPHLQKHVGADECRIPTERLLPVTDVLISDYSSVIYDFLLLERPIVFYVPDLDYYVKNEQFYIDYNEMPGPIVTDEADLASAVRSAHMHPQTERIRTFRKKYMGACDGHALERLLKYLHL
;
A
#
# COMPACT_ATOMS: atom_id res chain seq x y z
N MET A 1 13.55 -9.47 -9.91
CA MET A 1 14.19 -10.48 -9.06
C MET A 1 15.68 -10.26 -8.80
N GLN A 2 16.44 -9.59 -9.66
CA GLN A 2 17.88 -9.33 -9.38
C GLN A 2 18.13 -8.52 -8.10
N GLN A 3 17.24 -7.59 -7.72
CA GLN A 3 17.40 -6.76 -6.51
C GLN A 3 16.99 -7.52 -5.22
N TYR A 4 16.11 -8.52 -5.32
CA TYR A 4 15.63 -9.31 -4.18
C TYR A 4 15.74 -10.82 -4.47
N PRO A 5 16.95 -11.39 -4.53
CA PRO A 5 17.14 -12.83 -4.76
C PRO A 5 16.50 -13.68 -3.64
N GLN A 6 16.38 -13.10 -2.44
CA GLN A 6 15.75 -13.71 -1.27
C GLN A 6 14.22 -13.81 -1.36
N ALA A 7 13.58 -13.23 -2.39
CA ALA A 7 12.12 -13.29 -2.56
C ALA A 7 11.62 -14.69 -3.00
N VAL A 8 12.52 -15.53 -3.49
CA VAL A 8 12.14 -16.87 -3.97
C VAL A 8 11.58 -17.70 -2.82
N GLY A 9 10.33 -18.15 -2.96
CA GLY A 9 9.64 -18.97 -1.96
C GLY A 9 9.08 -18.20 -0.76
N LYS A 10 9.22 -16.87 -0.73
CA LYS A 10 8.66 -16.03 0.33
C LYS A 10 7.37 -15.32 -0.13
N LYS A 11 6.49 -15.05 0.82
CA LYS A 11 5.37 -14.13 0.65
C LYS A 11 5.88 -12.71 0.68
N ILE A 12 5.34 -11.83 -0.16
CA ILE A 12 5.82 -10.46 -0.31
C ILE A 12 4.82 -9.48 0.30
N VAL A 13 5.28 -8.70 1.28
CA VAL A 13 4.59 -7.52 1.79
C VAL A 13 5.25 -6.29 1.19
N LEU A 14 4.46 -5.45 0.52
CA LEU A 14 4.88 -4.12 0.10
C LEU A 14 4.40 -3.11 1.14
N TRP A 15 5.32 -2.40 1.79
CA TRP A 15 5.00 -1.30 2.69
C TRP A 15 5.19 0.03 1.95
N ALA A 16 4.08 0.70 1.65
CA ALA A 16 4.05 1.93 0.85
C ALA A 16 3.27 3.04 1.58
N PRO A 17 3.88 3.67 2.61
CA PRO A 17 3.24 4.75 3.36
C PRO A 17 3.23 6.05 2.56
N THR A 18 2.24 6.91 2.85
CA THR A 18 2.21 8.29 2.38
C THR A 18 3.34 9.10 3.02
N PHE A 19 3.90 9.99 2.25
CA PHE A 19 4.87 10.97 2.71
C PHE A 19 4.26 11.88 3.80
N ARG A 20 5.02 12.12 4.86
CA ARG A 20 4.67 13.07 5.93
C ARG A 20 5.62 14.25 5.91
N GLY A 21 5.16 15.40 6.41
CA GLY A 21 5.91 16.65 6.35
C GLY A 21 5.83 17.33 4.98
N ASN A 22 6.82 18.15 4.66
CA ASN A 22 6.93 18.83 3.36
C ASN A 22 8.30 18.54 2.70
N ALA A 23 8.47 18.96 1.44
CA ALA A 23 9.68 18.67 0.66
C ALA A 23 10.96 19.27 1.30
N ALA A 24 10.85 20.32 2.11
CA ALA A 24 11.98 20.95 2.80
C ALA A 24 12.29 20.29 4.16
N THR A 25 11.26 19.77 4.83
CA THR A 25 11.36 19.10 6.14
C THR A 25 10.57 17.78 6.11
N PRO A 26 11.07 16.75 5.40
CA PRO A 26 10.41 15.46 5.39
C PRO A 26 10.51 14.82 6.78
N GLU A 27 9.40 14.24 7.25
CA GLU A 27 9.47 13.40 8.44
C GLU A 27 10.21 12.11 8.06
N ILE A 28 11.24 11.78 8.83
CA ILE A 28 12.06 10.60 8.60
C ILE A 28 11.23 9.38 8.98
N VAL A 29 11.14 8.43 8.07
CA VAL A 29 10.49 7.13 8.33
C VAL A 29 11.26 6.41 9.44
N ASP A 30 10.54 5.91 10.44
CA ASP A 30 11.14 5.06 11.47
C ASP A 30 11.60 3.72 10.87
N MET A 31 12.91 3.62 10.61
CA MET A 31 13.49 2.38 10.08
C MET A 31 13.48 1.25 11.12
N ALA A 32 13.44 1.57 12.42
CA ALA A 32 13.30 0.57 13.47
C ALA A 32 11.91 -0.11 13.40
N PHE A 33 10.88 0.61 12.98
CA PHE A 33 9.57 0.03 12.66
C PHE A 33 9.69 -1.08 11.61
N LEU A 34 10.44 -0.84 10.54
CA LEU A 34 10.61 -1.83 9.46
C LEU A 34 11.24 -3.13 9.98
N GLU A 35 12.26 -3.00 10.85
CA GLU A 35 12.92 -4.18 11.45
C GLU A 35 11.97 -4.93 12.40
N ARG A 36 11.23 -4.22 13.26
CA ARG A 36 10.23 -4.83 14.14
C ARG A 36 9.13 -5.57 13.34
N LEU A 37 8.68 -4.98 12.23
CA LEU A 37 7.69 -5.61 11.36
C LEU A 37 8.25 -6.88 10.68
N ARG A 38 9.53 -6.86 10.24
CA ARG A 38 10.22 -8.03 9.67
C ARG A 38 10.33 -9.15 10.69
N GLU A 39 10.78 -8.85 11.90
CA GLU A 39 10.87 -9.82 13.00
C GLU A 39 9.49 -10.40 13.34
N ALA A 40 8.47 -9.56 13.47
CA ALA A 40 7.12 -9.98 13.81
C ALA A 40 6.48 -10.86 12.71
N LEU A 41 6.76 -10.63 11.43
CA LEU A 41 6.27 -11.45 10.32
C LEU A 41 7.04 -12.75 10.16
N GLY A 42 8.35 -12.77 10.48
CA GLY A 42 9.22 -13.94 10.38
C GLY A 42 9.75 -14.21 8.97
N GLU A 43 10.59 -15.25 8.86
CA GLU A 43 11.40 -15.53 7.67
C GLU A 43 10.59 -15.91 6.42
N GLU A 44 9.37 -16.36 6.57
CA GLU A 44 8.49 -16.70 5.43
C GLU A 44 8.00 -15.47 4.65
N TRP A 45 8.21 -14.27 5.19
CA TRP A 45 7.80 -13.02 4.59
C TRP A 45 8.99 -12.17 4.18
N LEU A 46 8.89 -11.51 3.04
CA LEU A 46 9.79 -10.46 2.61
C LEU A 46 9.05 -9.12 2.66
N VAL A 47 9.47 -8.23 3.56
CA VAL A 47 8.91 -6.86 3.63
C VAL A 47 9.77 -5.93 2.77
N ILE A 48 9.16 -5.36 1.74
CA ILE A 48 9.79 -4.39 0.83
C ILE A 48 9.23 -3.01 1.14
N PRO A 49 10.06 -2.06 1.63
CA PRO A 49 9.64 -0.68 1.77
C PRO A 49 9.65 0.01 0.40
N LYS A 50 8.55 0.68 0.06
CA LYS A 50 8.44 1.53 -1.13
C LYS A 50 8.07 2.94 -0.71
N LEU A 51 9.08 3.70 -0.33
CA LEU A 51 8.93 5.06 0.15
C LEU A 51 8.84 6.05 -1.01
N HIS A 52 8.27 7.23 -0.70
CA HIS A 52 8.23 8.34 -1.65
C HIS A 52 9.66 8.73 -2.08
N PRO A 53 9.92 9.14 -3.33
CA PRO A 53 11.25 9.47 -3.82
C PRO A 53 12.03 10.48 -2.96
N HIS A 54 11.34 11.42 -2.30
CA HIS A 54 11.98 12.37 -1.38
C HIS A 54 12.57 11.70 -0.12
N LEU A 55 12.04 10.54 0.28
CA LEU A 55 12.50 9.78 1.45
C LEU A 55 13.52 8.69 1.09
N GLN A 56 13.58 8.25 -0.15
CA GLN A 56 14.45 7.14 -0.58
C GLN A 56 15.92 7.39 -0.26
N LYS A 57 16.37 8.64 -0.30
CA LYS A 57 17.77 9.01 0.03
C LYS A 57 18.14 8.74 1.50
N HIS A 58 17.15 8.55 2.37
CA HIS A 58 17.35 8.33 3.80
C HIS A 58 17.28 6.86 4.21
N VAL A 59 16.95 5.96 3.29
CA VAL A 59 16.71 4.52 3.59
C VAL A 59 17.96 3.66 3.32
N GLY A 60 18.98 4.19 2.68
CA GLY A 60 20.24 3.47 2.45
C GLY A 60 20.07 2.14 1.70
N ALA A 61 20.49 1.04 2.35
CA ALA A 61 20.44 -0.32 1.76
C ALA A 61 19.02 -0.83 1.48
N ASP A 62 18.01 -0.29 2.16
CA ASP A 62 16.61 -0.68 1.98
C ASP A 62 15.92 0.08 0.83
N GLU A 63 16.65 0.91 0.10
CA GLU A 63 16.10 1.63 -1.06
C GLU A 63 15.60 0.65 -2.14
N CYS A 64 14.29 0.65 -2.34
CA CYS A 64 13.69 -0.12 -3.42
C CYS A 64 13.68 0.67 -4.73
N ARG A 65 14.54 0.30 -5.68
CA ARG A 65 14.66 0.93 -7.00
C ARG A 65 13.71 0.36 -8.06
N ILE A 66 13.01 -0.72 -7.74
CA ILE A 66 12.04 -1.31 -8.66
C ILE A 66 10.84 -0.36 -8.79
N PRO A 67 10.39 -0.04 -10.00
CA PRO A 67 9.17 0.76 -10.21
C PRO A 67 7.95 0.11 -9.52
N THR A 68 7.07 0.94 -8.97
CA THR A 68 5.90 0.47 -8.19
C THR A 68 5.02 -0.46 -9.02
N GLU A 69 4.76 -0.12 -10.27
CA GLU A 69 3.95 -0.90 -11.19
C GLU A 69 4.51 -2.32 -11.48
N ARG A 70 5.80 -2.54 -11.20
CA ARG A 70 6.44 -3.86 -11.30
C ARG A 70 6.42 -4.64 -9.99
N LEU A 71 6.26 -3.94 -8.86
CA LEU A 71 6.14 -4.57 -7.54
C LEU A 71 4.72 -5.04 -7.25
N LEU A 72 3.71 -4.24 -7.61
CA LEU A 72 2.32 -4.56 -7.30
C LEU A 72 1.90 -5.97 -7.76
N PRO A 73 2.22 -6.44 -8.99
CA PRO A 73 1.82 -7.77 -9.43
C PRO A 73 2.44 -8.94 -8.65
N VAL A 74 3.56 -8.71 -7.97
CA VAL A 74 4.25 -9.75 -7.18
C VAL A 74 4.01 -9.62 -5.68
N THR A 75 3.28 -8.58 -5.25
CA THR A 75 2.95 -8.33 -3.85
C THR A 75 1.78 -9.20 -3.41
N ASP A 76 1.93 -9.93 -2.30
CA ASP A 76 0.87 -10.74 -1.71
C ASP A 76 -0.05 -9.90 -0.82
N VAL A 77 0.52 -8.97 -0.03
CA VAL A 77 -0.24 -8.03 0.82
C VAL A 77 0.38 -6.64 0.71
N LEU A 78 -0.45 -5.63 0.47
CA LEU A 78 -0.04 -4.23 0.56
C LEU A 78 -0.32 -3.70 1.97
N ILE A 79 0.66 -3.07 2.60
CA ILE A 79 0.47 -2.20 3.76
C ILE A 79 0.58 -0.76 3.25
N SER A 80 -0.47 0.03 3.43
CA SER A 80 -0.49 1.44 3.05
C SER A 80 -1.38 2.24 4.00
N ASP A 81 -1.52 3.53 3.75
CA ASP A 81 -2.31 4.44 4.57
C ASP A 81 -3.25 5.30 3.71
N TYR A 82 -2.82 6.49 3.29
CA TYR A 82 -3.61 7.46 2.52
C TYR A 82 -3.15 7.58 1.07
N SER A 83 -2.26 6.69 0.64
CA SER A 83 -1.59 6.72 -0.66
C SER A 83 -2.51 6.29 -1.80
N SER A 84 -2.42 6.96 -2.95
CA SER A 84 -3.13 6.59 -4.17
C SER A 84 -2.72 5.22 -4.75
N VAL A 85 -1.58 4.66 -4.36
CA VAL A 85 -1.14 3.31 -4.76
C VAL A 85 -2.17 2.22 -4.39
N ILE A 86 -3.01 2.49 -3.40
CA ILE A 86 -4.12 1.65 -2.98
C ILE A 86 -5.02 1.30 -4.17
N TYR A 87 -5.39 2.32 -4.97
CA TYR A 87 -6.30 2.13 -6.10
C TYR A 87 -5.68 1.25 -7.19
N ASP A 88 -4.39 1.42 -7.48
CA ASP A 88 -3.69 0.56 -8.44
C ASP A 88 -3.62 -0.89 -7.95
N PHE A 89 -3.36 -1.10 -6.65
CA PHE A 89 -3.29 -2.43 -6.07
C PHE A 89 -4.66 -3.13 -6.01
N LEU A 90 -5.73 -2.38 -5.75
CA LEU A 90 -7.09 -2.91 -5.72
C LEU A 90 -7.53 -3.49 -7.09
N LEU A 91 -6.93 -3.06 -8.21
CA LEU A 91 -7.16 -3.68 -9.53
C LEU A 91 -6.76 -5.17 -9.56
N LEU A 92 -5.83 -5.58 -8.71
CA LEU A 92 -5.35 -6.96 -8.61
C LEU A 92 -6.22 -7.84 -7.69
N GLU A 93 -7.22 -7.27 -7.02
CA GLU A 93 -8.12 -7.94 -6.05
C GLU A 93 -7.36 -8.67 -4.92
N ARG A 94 -6.19 -8.16 -4.54
CA ARG A 94 -5.34 -8.71 -3.49
C ARG A 94 -5.52 -7.97 -2.17
N PRO A 95 -5.17 -8.62 -1.03
CA PRO A 95 -5.39 -8.06 0.30
C PRO A 95 -4.56 -6.80 0.56
N ILE A 96 -5.22 -5.84 1.20
CA ILE A 96 -4.63 -4.60 1.70
C ILE A 96 -4.82 -4.53 3.22
N VAL A 97 -3.83 -4.01 3.93
CA VAL A 97 -3.90 -3.63 5.34
C VAL A 97 -3.62 -2.14 5.44
N PHE A 98 -4.53 -1.41 6.07
CA PHE A 98 -4.42 0.03 6.27
C PHE A 98 -3.77 0.30 7.62
N TYR A 99 -2.47 0.65 7.63
CA TYR A 99 -1.75 1.02 8.84
C TYR A 99 -1.75 2.54 9.02
N VAL A 100 -2.53 3.02 9.95
CA VAL A 100 -2.85 4.44 10.14
C VAL A 100 -2.78 4.86 11.61
N PRO A 101 -1.58 4.87 12.22
CA PRO A 101 -1.41 5.23 13.63
C PRO A 101 -1.82 6.68 13.92
N ASP A 102 -1.88 7.52 12.91
CA ASP A 102 -2.20 8.95 12.96
C ASP A 102 -3.60 9.29 12.39
N LEU A 103 -4.51 8.31 12.30
CA LEU A 103 -5.81 8.47 11.65
C LEU A 103 -6.62 9.65 12.22
N ASP A 104 -6.67 9.80 13.54
CA ASP A 104 -7.41 10.88 14.20
C ASP A 104 -6.87 12.28 13.83
N TYR A 105 -5.53 12.37 13.73
CA TYR A 105 -4.89 13.60 13.28
C TYR A 105 -5.20 13.89 11.82
N TYR A 106 -5.11 12.86 10.97
CA TYR A 106 -5.32 12.99 9.54
C TYR A 106 -6.78 13.36 9.20
N VAL A 107 -7.75 12.74 9.86
CA VAL A 107 -9.18 13.07 9.71
C VAL A 107 -9.50 14.50 10.09
N LYS A 108 -8.79 15.06 11.10
CA LYS A 108 -9.02 16.45 11.56
C LYS A 108 -8.38 17.51 10.66
N ASN A 109 -7.26 17.19 10.01
CA ASN A 109 -6.43 18.19 9.32
C ASN A 109 -6.48 18.06 7.80
N GLU A 110 -6.77 16.87 7.30
CA GLU A 110 -6.87 16.57 5.86
C GLU A 110 -8.30 16.17 5.51
N GLN A 111 -8.74 16.48 4.31
CA GLN A 111 -10.08 16.10 3.86
C GLN A 111 -10.01 14.81 3.07
N PHE A 112 -10.87 13.85 3.44
CA PHE A 112 -11.06 12.62 2.66
C PHE A 112 -12.26 12.74 1.73
N TYR A 113 -12.10 12.30 0.48
CA TYR A 113 -13.20 12.14 -0.46
C TYR A 113 -14.06 10.90 -0.16
N ILE A 114 -13.53 9.96 0.59
CA ILE A 114 -14.15 8.67 0.94
C ILE A 114 -14.10 8.53 2.46
N ASP A 115 -15.20 8.08 3.07
CA ASP A 115 -15.17 7.69 4.48
C ASP A 115 -14.13 6.57 4.67
N TYR A 116 -13.14 6.82 5.54
CA TYR A 116 -12.04 5.90 5.73
C TYR A 116 -12.51 4.52 6.26
N ASN A 117 -13.65 4.47 6.96
CA ASN A 117 -14.27 3.23 7.39
C ASN A 117 -14.78 2.33 6.24
N GLU A 118 -14.95 2.89 5.05
CA GLU A 118 -15.33 2.13 3.86
C GLU A 118 -14.14 1.41 3.20
N MET A 119 -12.89 1.71 3.59
CA MET A 119 -11.70 1.10 3.00
C MET A 119 -11.77 -0.43 3.05
N PRO A 120 -11.40 -1.11 1.95
CA PRO A 120 -11.70 -2.53 1.76
C PRO A 120 -10.65 -3.47 2.36
N GLY A 121 -10.23 -3.21 3.60
CA GLY A 121 -9.27 -4.02 4.34
C GLY A 121 -9.31 -3.70 5.82
N PRO A 122 -8.57 -4.42 6.66
CA PRO A 122 -8.44 -4.10 8.07
C PRO A 122 -7.73 -2.76 8.26
N ILE A 123 -8.26 -1.94 9.17
CA ILE A 123 -7.68 -0.67 9.62
C ILE A 123 -6.95 -0.96 10.93
N VAL A 124 -5.65 -0.66 10.98
CA VAL A 124 -4.77 -0.93 12.11
C VAL A 124 -4.13 0.38 12.55
N THR A 125 -4.29 0.72 13.80
CA THR A 125 -3.71 1.92 14.43
C THR A 125 -2.57 1.60 15.39
N ASP A 126 -2.52 0.36 15.92
CA ASP A 126 -1.45 -0.12 16.79
C ASP A 126 -0.48 -1.01 16.03
N GLU A 127 0.81 -0.72 16.12
CA GLU A 127 1.88 -1.52 15.51
C GLU A 127 1.84 -2.98 15.97
N ALA A 128 1.47 -3.25 17.22
CA ALA A 128 1.42 -4.60 17.77
C ALA A 128 0.45 -5.53 17.04
N ASP A 129 -0.61 -4.99 16.43
CA ASP A 129 -1.62 -5.74 15.70
C ASP A 129 -1.28 -5.96 14.23
N LEU A 130 -0.30 -5.21 13.70
CA LEU A 130 -0.06 -5.13 12.26
C LEU A 130 0.34 -6.47 11.65
N ALA A 131 1.28 -7.19 12.25
CA ALA A 131 1.74 -8.48 11.72
C ALA A 131 0.62 -9.53 11.71
N SER A 132 -0.23 -9.53 12.73
CA SER A 132 -1.40 -10.40 12.81
C SER A 132 -2.44 -10.06 11.74
N ALA A 133 -2.68 -8.77 11.50
CA ALA A 133 -3.58 -8.29 10.46
C ALA A 133 -3.09 -8.68 9.05
N VAL A 134 -1.78 -8.57 8.78
CA VAL A 134 -1.17 -9.00 7.51
C VAL A 134 -1.38 -10.48 7.27
N ARG A 135 -1.09 -11.35 8.26
CA ARG A 135 -1.30 -12.80 8.12
C ARG A 135 -2.77 -13.13 7.90
N SER A 136 -3.66 -12.52 8.68
CA SER A 136 -5.11 -12.72 8.56
C SER A 136 -5.62 -12.29 7.19
N ALA A 137 -5.21 -11.12 6.69
CA ALA A 137 -5.60 -10.61 5.39
C ALA A 137 -5.14 -11.52 4.25
N HIS A 138 -3.93 -12.09 4.36
CA HIS A 138 -3.41 -13.04 3.38
C HIS A 138 -4.19 -14.37 3.39
N MET A 139 -4.49 -14.92 4.58
CA MET A 139 -5.21 -16.20 4.71
C MET A 139 -6.71 -16.07 4.36
N HIS A 140 -7.30 -14.92 4.65
CA HIS A 140 -8.73 -14.66 4.51
C HIS A 140 -8.98 -13.36 3.72
N PRO A 141 -8.62 -13.31 2.42
CA PRO A 141 -8.74 -12.10 1.62
C PRO A 141 -10.21 -11.67 1.50
N GLN A 142 -10.47 -10.40 1.75
CA GLN A 142 -11.82 -9.81 1.69
C GLN A 142 -12.19 -9.43 0.24
N THR A 143 -12.09 -10.36 -0.69
CA THR A 143 -12.23 -10.13 -2.14
C THR A 143 -13.56 -9.47 -2.49
N GLU A 144 -14.67 -9.90 -1.90
CA GLU A 144 -15.99 -9.29 -2.18
C GLU A 144 -16.09 -7.84 -1.68
N ARG A 145 -15.45 -7.51 -0.56
CA ARG A 145 -15.38 -6.13 -0.06
C ARG A 145 -14.54 -5.27 -1.01
N ILE A 146 -13.43 -5.80 -1.52
CA ILE A 146 -12.60 -5.15 -2.53
C ILE A 146 -13.39 -4.89 -3.81
N ARG A 147 -14.12 -5.88 -4.32
CA ARG A 147 -14.95 -5.75 -5.52
C ARG A 147 -16.07 -4.72 -5.35
N THR A 148 -16.72 -4.72 -4.20
CA THR A 148 -17.77 -3.75 -3.87
C THR A 148 -17.21 -2.33 -3.83
N PHE A 149 -16.06 -2.13 -3.20
CA PHE A 149 -15.36 -0.84 -3.16
C PHE A 149 -14.97 -0.39 -4.57
N ARG A 150 -14.36 -1.26 -5.37
CA ARG A 150 -14.00 -0.96 -6.76
C ARG A 150 -15.21 -0.54 -7.59
N LYS A 151 -16.33 -1.27 -7.48
CA LYS A 151 -17.56 -0.94 -8.20
C LYS A 151 -18.08 0.45 -7.82
N LYS A 152 -17.99 0.82 -6.54
CA LYS A 152 -18.46 2.12 -6.02
C LYS A 152 -17.56 3.27 -6.45
N TYR A 153 -16.24 3.12 -6.30
CA TYR A 153 -15.29 4.23 -6.41
C TYR A 153 -14.40 4.18 -7.65
N MET A 154 -14.30 3.03 -8.31
CA MET A 154 -13.40 2.80 -9.44
C MET A 154 -14.13 2.23 -10.66
N GLY A 155 -15.44 2.43 -10.77
CA GLY A 155 -16.27 1.83 -11.81
C GLY A 155 -15.86 2.17 -13.26
N ALA A 156 -15.08 3.26 -13.46
CA ALA A 156 -14.54 3.63 -14.76
C ALA A 156 -13.12 3.07 -15.05
N CYS A 157 -12.52 2.34 -14.09
CA CYS A 157 -11.17 1.74 -14.23
C CYS A 157 -11.27 0.35 -14.89
N ASP A 158 -11.76 0.30 -16.13
CA ASP A 158 -12.05 -0.91 -16.91
C ASP A 158 -11.10 -1.11 -18.11
N GLY A 159 -10.07 -0.26 -18.24
CA GLY A 159 -9.12 -0.28 -19.35
C GLY A 159 -9.56 0.52 -20.59
N HIS A 160 -10.80 1.02 -20.62
CA HIS A 160 -11.37 1.71 -21.79
C HIS A 160 -11.47 3.24 -21.62
N ALA A 161 -10.77 3.82 -20.63
CA ALA A 161 -10.84 5.25 -20.34
C ALA A 161 -10.38 6.12 -21.53
N LEU A 162 -9.31 5.70 -22.23
CA LEU A 162 -8.81 6.40 -23.43
C LEU A 162 -9.84 6.38 -24.56
N GLU A 163 -10.46 5.24 -24.82
CA GLU A 163 -11.49 5.11 -25.86
C GLU A 163 -12.67 6.04 -25.60
N ARG A 164 -13.12 6.11 -24.34
CA ARG A 164 -14.19 7.05 -23.92
C ARG A 164 -13.77 8.49 -24.10
N LEU A 165 -12.52 8.83 -23.76
CA LEU A 165 -12.00 10.18 -23.91
C LEU A 165 -11.94 10.57 -25.39
N LEU A 166 -11.38 9.73 -26.28
CA LEU A 166 -11.32 9.98 -27.72
C LEU A 166 -12.71 10.17 -28.32
N LYS A 167 -13.65 9.30 -27.95
CA LYS A 167 -15.05 9.45 -28.36
C LYS A 167 -15.68 10.77 -27.90
N TYR A 168 -15.41 11.18 -26.66
CA TYR A 168 -15.90 12.45 -26.11
C TYR A 168 -15.33 13.67 -26.87
N LEU A 169 -14.05 13.58 -27.27
CA LEU A 169 -13.35 14.63 -28.04
C LEU A 169 -13.63 14.58 -29.55
N HIS A 170 -14.46 13.62 -29.99
CA HIS A 170 -14.75 13.41 -31.43
C HIS A 170 -13.50 13.12 -32.28
N LEU A 171 -12.51 12.42 -31.69
CA LEU A 171 -11.25 12.00 -32.33
C LEU A 171 -11.28 10.52 -32.72
#